data_971491d94db1bce5c1595e7634dbe69e
#
_entry.id   971491d94db1bce5c1595e7634dbe69e
#
_cell.length_a   1.000
_cell.length_b   1.000
_cell.length_c   1.000
_cell.angle_alpha   90.00
_cell.angle_beta   90.00
_cell.angle_gamma   90.00
#
_symmetry.space_group_name_H-M   'P 1'
#
loop_
_entity.id
_entity.type
_entity.pdbx_description
1 polymer ?
#
loop_
_entity_poly.entity_id
_entity_poly.type
_entity_poly.pdbx_seq_one_letter_code
_entity_poly.pdbx_strand_id
1 'polypeptide(L)'
;MVCPVNGAVAFTDTWGAARSGGRSHKGVDMIASRGTPAVAIEAGTVRRLRNGGLGGITVTLTGASGAEYYYAHLDGWAPGLSAGQSVAVGELLGYVGNTGNAQYTISHLHLEHHPGGGSAINPYPLVAGLCL
;
A
#
# COMPACT_ATOMS: atom_id res chain seq x y z
N MET A 1 -13.85 -6.77 -0.02
CA MET A 1 -12.72 -5.84 -0.10
C MET A 1 -13.18 -4.40 0.07
N VAL A 2 -12.30 -3.55 0.56
CA VAL A 2 -12.56 -2.11 0.71
C VAL A 2 -11.40 -1.31 0.12
N CYS A 3 -11.63 -0.02 -0.16
CA CYS A 3 -10.55 0.88 -0.57
C CYS A 3 -9.46 0.91 0.50
N PRO A 4 -8.18 0.72 0.14
CA PRO A 4 -7.10 0.67 1.14
C PRO A 4 -6.76 2.05 1.74
N VAL A 5 -7.24 3.14 1.15
CA VAL A 5 -7.14 4.48 1.74
C VAL A 5 -8.52 4.88 2.24
N ASN A 6 -8.64 5.07 3.54
CA ASN A 6 -9.90 5.43 4.17
C ASN A 6 -10.00 6.96 4.29
N GLY A 7 -10.30 7.61 3.19
CA GLY A 7 -10.42 9.06 3.10
C GLY A 7 -10.36 9.54 1.65
N ALA A 8 -10.31 10.86 1.47
CA ALA A 8 -10.19 11.45 0.14
C ALA A 8 -8.89 10.98 -0.52
N VAL A 9 -9.00 10.46 -1.74
CA VAL A 9 -7.88 9.88 -2.48
C VAL A 9 -8.04 10.18 -3.97
N ALA A 10 -6.90 10.42 -4.65
CA ALA A 10 -6.86 10.62 -6.09
C ALA A 10 -5.72 9.79 -6.68
N PHE A 11 -5.99 9.11 -7.79
CA PHE A 11 -4.98 8.30 -8.48
C PHE A 11 -5.36 8.07 -9.93
N THR A 12 -4.33 7.80 -10.74
CA THR A 12 -4.47 7.42 -12.14
C THR A 12 -3.66 6.16 -12.40
N ASP A 13 -3.84 5.54 -13.57
CA ASP A 13 -3.07 4.36 -13.93
C ASP A 13 -1.66 4.77 -14.39
N THR A 14 -0.67 4.50 -13.54
CA THR A 14 0.73 4.78 -13.82
C THR A 14 1.58 3.50 -13.88
N TRP A 15 0.94 2.34 -14.02
CA TRP A 15 1.65 1.06 -14.13
C TRP A 15 2.67 1.09 -15.25
N GLY A 16 3.90 0.64 -14.94
CA GLY A 16 4.98 0.57 -15.92
C GLY A 16 5.68 1.88 -16.20
N ALA A 17 5.23 3.00 -15.64
CA ALA A 17 5.90 4.29 -15.83
C ALA A 17 7.35 4.23 -15.34
N ALA A 18 8.25 4.92 -16.05
CA ALA A 18 9.67 4.93 -15.71
C ALA A 18 9.92 5.51 -14.32
N ARG A 19 10.82 4.90 -13.58
CA ARG A 19 11.28 5.32 -12.24
C ARG A 19 12.80 5.39 -12.25
N SER A 20 13.40 6.01 -11.21
CA SER A 20 14.85 6.14 -11.09
C SER A 20 15.55 4.78 -11.10
N GLY A 21 16.80 4.73 -11.56
CA GLY A 21 17.62 3.51 -11.57
C GLY A 21 17.18 2.47 -12.59
N GLY A 22 16.51 2.86 -13.66
CA GLY A 22 16.06 1.94 -14.70
C GLY A 22 14.86 1.08 -14.30
N ARG A 23 14.23 1.36 -13.15
CA ARG A 23 13.05 0.65 -12.69
C ARG A 23 11.79 1.12 -13.43
N SER A 24 10.76 0.28 -13.43
CA SER A 24 9.42 0.67 -13.84
C SER A 24 8.48 0.61 -12.64
N HIS A 25 7.41 1.41 -12.67
CA HIS A 25 6.43 1.46 -11.60
C HIS A 25 5.65 0.15 -11.50
N LYS A 26 5.65 -0.48 -10.33
CA LYS A 26 5.03 -1.80 -10.10
C LYS A 26 3.76 -1.72 -9.26
N GLY A 27 3.17 -0.55 -9.13
CA GLY A 27 1.99 -0.34 -8.30
C GLY A 27 1.16 0.82 -8.77
N VAL A 28 0.31 1.30 -7.88
CA VAL A 28 -0.47 2.52 -8.05
C VAL A 28 -0.13 3.48 -6.91
N ASP A 29 0.06 4.75 -7.26
CA ASP A 29 0.30 5.82 -6.29
C ASP A 29 -1.03 6.51 -5.97
N MET A 30 -1.50 6.30 -4.76
CA MET A 30 -2.79 6.79 -4.29
C MET A 30 -2.57 8.04 -3.46
N ILE A 31 -2.84 9.21 -4.04
CA ILE A 31 -2.57 10.51 -3.43
C ILE A 31 -3.61 10.80 -2.36
N ALA A 32 -3.15 11.04 -1.15
CA ALA A 32 -3.99 11.37 -0.01
C ALA A 32 -3.20 12.24 0.97
N SER A 33 -3.89 12.97 1.81
CA SER A 33 -3.25 13.78 2.83
C SER A 33 -2.44 12.93 3.80
N ARG A 34 -1.31 13.45 4.24
CA ARG A 34 -0.49 12.81 5.26
C ARG A 34 -1.32 12.52 6.51
N GLY A 35 -1.22 11.30 7.02
CA GLY A 35 -1.99 10.86 8.18
C GLY A 35 -3.34 10.24 7.84
N THR A 36 -3.76 10.22 6.58
CA THR A 36 -4.98 9.51 6.18
C THR A 36 -4.83 8.03 6.49
N PRO A 37 -5.83 7.37 7.11
CA PRO A 37 -5.72 5.95 7.44
C PRO A 37 -5.51 5.07 6.21
N ALA A 38 -4.53 4.18 6.30
CA ALA A 38 -4.33 3.07 5.36
C ALA A 38 -4.84 1.80 6.03
N VAL A 39 -5.75 1.10 5.36
CA VAL A 39 -6.50 -0.01 5.95
C VAL A 39 -6.35 -1.28 5.13
N ALA A 40 -6.62 -2.43 5.75
CA ALA A 40 -6.51 -3.72 5.08
C ALA A 40 -7.56 -3.81 3.95
N ILE A 41 -7.09 -3.97 2.72
CA ILE A 41 -7.93 -4.11 1.53
C ILE A 41 -8.80 -5.37 1.59
N GLU A 42 -8.29 -6.43 2.24
CA GLU A 42 -9.05 -7.64 2.59
C GLU A 42 -8.55 -8.16 3.94
N ALA A 43 -9.33 -9.04 4.55
CA ALA A 43 -8.89 -9.73 5.75
C ALA A 43 -7.65 -10.56 5.44
N GLY A 44 -6.75 -10.71 6.40
CA GLY A 44 -5.55 -11.48 6.20
C GLY A 44 -4.60 -11.46 7.39
N THR A 45 -3.33 -11.64 7.11
CA THR A 45 -2.26 -11.67 8.11
C THR A 45 -1.17 -10.69 7.73
N VAL A 46 -0.73 -9.90 8.68
CA VAL A 46 0.43 -9.01 8.50
C VAL A 46 1.66 -9.90 8.38
N ARG A 47 2.27 -9.91 7.19
CA ARG A 47 3.44 -10.75 6.95
C ARG A 47 4.73 -10.07 7.38
N ARG A 48 4.86 -8.77 7.13
CA ARG A 48 6.10 -8.05 7.36
C ARG A 48 5.86 -6.56 7.62
N LEU A 49 6.65 -6.02 8.53
CA LEU A 49 6.79 -4.59 8.76
C LEU A 49 8.25 -4.22 8.52
N ARG A 50 8.51 -3.19 7.74
CA ARG A 50 9.87 -2.70 7.50
C ARG A 50 9.92 -1.19 7.56
N ASN A 51 11.08 -0.67 7.96
CA ASN A 51 11.39 0.75 7.92
C ASN A 51 12.78 0.90 7.30
N GLY A 52 12.84 1.46 6.11
CA GLY A 52 14.09 1.69 5.39
C GLY A 52 13.98 1.38 3.90
N GLY A 53 15.03 1.68 3.15
CA GLY A 53 15.07 1.47 1.71
C GLY A 53 14.12 2.36 0.93
N LEU A 54 13.79 1.95 -0.30
CA LEU A 54 12.97 2.75 -1.21
C LEU A 54 11.54 2.94 -0.69
N GLY A 55 10.99 1.92 -0.05
CA GLY A 55 9.61 1.96 0.44
C GLY A 55 9.41 2.78 1.71
N GLY A 56 10.47 3.04 2.48
CA GLY A 56 10.36 3.69 3.78
C GLY A 56 9.64 2.80 4.79
N ILE A 57 8.58 3.31 5.43
CA ILE A 57 7.76 2.54 6.36
C ILE A 57 6.73 1.76 5.55
N THR A 58 6.74 0.43 5.66
CA THR A 58 5.93 -0.46 4.83
C THR A 58 5.21 -1.52 5.64
N VAL A 59 4.11 -2.01 5.06
CA VAL A 59 3.39 -3.21 5.53
C VAL A 59 3.23 -4.14 4.33
N THR A 60 3.53 -5.43 4.52
CA THR A 60 3.14 -6.48 3.58
C THR A 60 2.01 -7.28 4.21
N LEU A 61 0.87 -7.31 3.56
CA LEU A 61 -0.33 -8.03 4.00
C LEU A 61 -0.52 -9.26 3.11
N THR A 62 -0.65 -10.44 3.70
CA THR A 62 -1.11 -11.64 2.98
C THR A 62 -2.62 -11.73 3.17
N GLY A 63 -3.36 -11.50 2.10
CA GLY A 63 -4.82 -11.55 2.14
C GLY A 63 -5.35 -12.98 2.20
N ALA A 64 -6.60 -13.12 2.63
CA ALA A 64 -7.29 -14.41 2.69
C ALA A 64 -7.39 -15.07 1.31
N SER A 65 -7.40 -14.29 0.22
CA SER A 65 -7.37 -14.79 -1.15
C SER A 65 -6.04 -15.42 -1.57
N GLY A 66 -4.99 -15.27 -0.75
CA GLY A 66 -3.62 -15.68 -1.07
C GLY A 66 -2.80 -14.60 -1.77
N ALA A 67 -3.40 -13.47 -2.14
CA ALA A 67 -2.66 -12.35 -2.70
C ALA A 67 -1.86 -11.61 -1.62
N GLU A 68 -0.69 -11.09 -1.99
CA GLU A 68 0.05 -10.17 -1.14
C GLU A 68 -0.17 -8.75 -1.60
N TYR A 69 -0.30 -7.84 -0.63
CA TYR A 69 -0.42 -6.41 -0.86
C TYR A 69 0.71 -5.68 -0.14
N TYR A 70 1.41 -4.83 -0.88
CA TYR A 70 2.53 -4.06 -0.35
C TYR A 70 2.12 -2.60 -0.22
N TYR A 71 2.14 -2.10 1.01
CA TYR A 71 1.79 -0.72 1.37
C TYR A 71 3.09 0.02 1.69
N ALA A 72 3.42 1.04 0.92
CA ALA A 72 4.68 1.76 1.09
C ALA A 72 4.48 3.25 1.33
N HIS A 73 5.55 3.90 1.77
CA HIS A 73 5.66 5.34 2.07
C HIS A 73 4.77 5.78 3.22
N LEU A 74 4.46 4.87 4.15
CA LEU A 74 3.61 5.19 5.30
C LEU A 74 4.31 6.19 6.23
N ASP A 75 3.51 6.99 6.92
CA ASP A 75 3.98 7.89 7.97
C ASP A 75 4.28 7.13 9.27
N GLY A 76 3.56 6.06 9.50
CA GLY A 76 3.74 5.18 10.65
C GLY A 76 2.81 4.00 10.57
N TRP A 77 3.02 3.03 11.46
CA TRP A 77 2.14 1.87 11.60
C TRP A 77 1.03 2.17 12.60
N ALA A 78 -0.07 1.43 12.48
CA ALA A 78 -1.11 1.43 13.51
C ALA A 78 -0.50 1.03 14.86
N PRO A 79 -0.94 1.66 15.97
CA PRO A 79 -0.43 1.30 17.30
C PRO A 79 -0.61 -0.20 17.57
N GLY A 80 0.48 -0.85 18.00
CA GLY A 80 0.47 -2.27 18.35
C GLY A 80 0.47 -3.24 17.17
N LEU A 81 0.54 -2.76 15.93
CA LEU A 81 0.61 -3.65 14.77
C LEU A 81 1.89 -4.46 14.81
N SER A 82 1.80 -5.77 14.56
CA SER A 82 2.95 -6.67 14.57
C SER A 82 2.85 -7.71 13.46
N ALA A 83 4.01 -8.18 13.01
CA ALA A 83 4.07 -9.29 12.05
C ALA A 83 3.43 -10.54 12.65
N GLY A 84 2.66 -11.25 11.84
CA GLY A 84 1.90 -12.42 12.27
C GLY A 84 0.49 -12.11 12.76
N GLN A 85 0.15 -10.83 12.92
CA GLN A 85 -1.17 -10.42 13.40
C GLN A 85 -2.24 -10.67 12.34
N SER A 86 -3.35 -11.27 12.73
CA SER A 86 -4.55 -11.36 11.89
C SER A 86 -5.29 -10.04 11.92
N VAL A 87 -5.74 -9.60 10.75
CA VAL A 87 -6.50 -8.35 10.61
C VAL A 87 -7.80 -8.61 9.86
N ALA A 88 -8.83 -7.87 10.22
CA ALA A 88 -10.10 -7.86 9.50
C ALA A 88 -10.01 -6.94 8.28
N VAL A 89 -10.91 -7.12 7.32
CA VAL A 89 -11.06 -6.17 6.21
C VAL A 89 -11.35 -4.77 6.78
N GLY A 90 -10.63 -3.76 6.27
CA GLY A 90 -10.78 -2.38 6.74
C GLY A 90 -10.08 -2.06 8.04
N GLU A 91 -9.39 -3.01 8.66
CA GLU A 91 -8.63 -2.74 9.87
C GLU A 91 -7.45 -1.83 9.60
N LEU A 92 -7.16 -0.91 10.52
CA LEU A 92 -6.08 0.06 10.38
C LEU A 92 -4.72 -0.64 10.33
N LEU A 93 -3.94 -0.35 9.29
CA LEU A 93 -2.56 -0.83 9.16
C LEU A 93 -1.54 0.27 9.45
N GLY A 94 -1.86 1.50 9.09
CA GLY A 94 -0.97 2.64 9.25
C GLY A 94 -1.56 3.91 8.66
N TYR A 95 -0.70 4.85 8.35
CA TYR A 95 -1.12 6.17 7.89
C TYR A 95 -0.34 6.56 6.64
N VAL A 96 -1.02 7.18 5.69
CA VAL A 96 -0.39 7.69 4.46
C VAL A 96 0.69 8.70 4.81
N GLY A 97 1.82 8.61 4.13
CA GLY A 97 2.95 9.52 4.33
C GLY A 97 3.76 9.70 3.06
N ASN A 98 5.03 9.99 3.21
CA ASN A 98 5.97 10.15 2.10
C ASN A 98 7.38 9.67 2.47
N THR A 99 7.48 8.65 3.30
CA THR A 99 8.78 8.08 3.70
C THR A 99 9.46 7.33 2.56
N GLY A 100 10.72 6.97 2.74
CA GLY A 100 11.51 6.33 1.72
C GLY A 100 11.86 7.28 0.59
N ASN A 101 11.86 6.78 -0.65
CA ASN A 101 12.20 7.60 -1.81
C ASN A 101 11.11 8.61 -2.22
N ALA A 102 9.99 8.63 -1.50
CA ALA A 102 8.91 9.59 -1.70
C ALA A 102 9.08 10.87 -0.88
N GLN A 103 10.16 11.02 -0.11
CA GLN A 103 10.32 12.11 0.86
C GLN A 103 10.21 13.53 0.28
N TYR A 104 10.43 13.70 -1.02
CA TYR A 104 10.33 15.00 -1.70
C TYR A 104 9.11 15.09 -2.63
N THR A 105 8.16 14.18 -2.50
CA THR A 105 6.94 14.16 -3.29
C THR A 105 5.72 14.41 -2.42
N ILE A 106 4.56 14.62 -3.06
CA ILE A 106 3.28 14.69 -2.36
C ILE A 106 3.02 13.38 -1.63
N SER A 107 2.36 13.46 -0.45
CA SER A 107 2.00 12.27 0.31
C SER A 107 1.10 11.35 -0.50
N HIS A 108 1.42 10.06 -0.50
CA HIS A 108 0.65 9.05 -1.22
C HIS A 108 0.93 7.66 -0.67
N LEU A 109 -0.02 6.76 -0.84
CA LEU A 109 0.18 5.34 -0.63
C LEU A 109 0.64 4.71 -1.94
N HIS A 110 1.80 4.05 -1.94
CA HIS A 110 2.19 3.16 -3.03
C HIS A 110 1.67 1.76 -2.69
N LEU A 111 0.74 1.27 -3.48
CA LEU A 111 0.14 -0.05 -3.29
C LEU A 111 0.55 -0.98 -4.43
N GLU A 112 1.02 -2.18 -4.07
CA GLU A 112 1.26 -3.26 -5.02
C GLU A 112 0.33 -4.42 -4.76
N HIS A 113 -0.05 -5.12 -5.83
CA HIS A 113 -0.87 -6.32 -5.80
C HIS A 113 -0.09 -7.47 -6.41
N HIS A 114 0.16 -8.50 -5.60
CA HIS A 114 0.93 -9.68 -5.97
C HIS A 114 0.07 -10.93 -5.82
N PRO A 115 -0.68 -11.34 -6.85
CA PRO A 115 -1.52 -12.55 -6.78
C PRO A 115 -0.68 -13.78 -6.42
N GLY A 116 -1.15 -14.54 -5.42
CA GLY A 116 -0.44 -15.72 -4.93
C GLY A 116 0.93 -15.44 -4.32
N GLY A 117 1.25 -14.16 -4.03
CA GLY A 117 2.57 -13.77 -3.53
C GLY A 117 3.63 -13.73 -4.63
N GLY A 118 3.24 -13.82 -5.88
CA GLY A 118 4.14 -13.82 -7.04
C GLY A 118 4.47 -12.41 -7.54
N SER A 119 4.64 -12.29 -8.85
CA SER A 119 4.94 -11.00 -9.49
C SER A 119 3.79 -10.01 -9.33
N ALA A 120 4.12 -8.73 -9.22
CA ALA A 120 3.12 -7.67 -9.17
C ALA A 120 2.35 -7.60 -10.49
N ILE A 121 1.05 -7.35 -10.38
CA ILE A 121 0.20 -6.97 -11.51
C ILE A 121 -0.35 -5.56 -11.29
N ASN A 122 -0.87 -4.93 -12.33
CA ASN A 122 -1.42 -3.58 -12.23
C ASN A 122 -2.58 -3.55 -11.24
N PRO A 123 -2.47 -2.85 -10.10
CA PRO A 123 -3.55 -2.79 -9.11
C PRO A 123 -4.63 -1.77 -9.45
N TYR A 124 -4.44 -0.94 -10.48
CA TYR A 124 -5.37 0.14 -10.80
C TYR A 124 -6.82 -0.33 -10.99
N PRO A 125 -7.10 -1.37 -11.80
CA PRO A 125 -8.49 -1.80 -11.98
C PRO A 125 -9.16 -2.19 -10.66
N LEU A 126 -8.43 -2.85 -9.76
CA LEU A 126 -8.93 -3.27 -8.46
C LEU A 126 -9.28 -2.07 -7.59
N VAL A 127 -8.34 -1.13 -7.40
CA VAL A 127 -8.58 0.01 -6.52
C VAL A 127 -9.56 1.02 -7.14
N ALA A 128 -9.60 1.16 -8.45
CA ALA A 128 -10.60 1.98 -9.12
C ALA A 128 -12.01 1.48 -8.81
N GLY A 129 -12.22 0.18 -8.83
CA GLY A 129 -13.51 -0.42 -8.48
C GLY A 129 -13.87 -0.27 -7.01
N LEU A 130 -12.90 -0.16 -6.12
CA LEU A 130 -13.13 -0.04 -4.67
C LEU A 130 -13.23 1.41 -4.19
N CYS A 131 -12.53 2.33 -4.83
CA CYS A 131 -12.34 3.69 -4.35
C CYS A 131 -13.08 4.77 -5.14
N LEU A 132 -13.50 4.48 -6.36
CA LEU A 132 -14.11 5.47 -7.26
C LEU A 132 -15.59 5.23 -7.48
#